data_55c8038041e61bc4aa8bc27a43577bf1
#
_entry.id   55c8038041e61bc4aa8bc27a43577bf1
#
_cell.length_a   1.000
_cell.length_b   1.000
_cell.length_c   1.000
_cell.angle_alpha   90.00
_cell.angle_beta   90.00
_cell.angle_gamma   90.00
#
_symmetry.space_group_name_H-M   'P 1'
#
loop_
_entity.id
_entity.type
_entity.pdbx_description
1 polymer ?
#
loop_
_entity_poly.entity_id
_entity_poly.type
_entity_poly.pdbx_seq_one_letter_code
_entity_poly.pdbx_strand_id
1 'polypeptide(L)'
;MEPLIKLFQQYCGEVPATTEKLAGAGSNRQYYRLTDSRGRAIIGVQGTSKDENHAFVYLARHFAHRQLPVPKVLAVSDDEMCYLQEDLGSMSLFDALRGGREAGGRYNQKEKQLLVETIRQLPNIQIRGARGLDWNNCYPQPEFDVDSVLFDLNYFKYCFLKPVDIDFHELKLEANFRLFAKDLTSEPSDSFLYRDFQARNVMLCPTPDPSPVERGEGNSNVDIKASPTGGGLVGAPYFIDFQGGRKGPFYYDLASFLWQASAKYSHKLRRELVYEYYNSLRNYIEVPAPRHFVQRLSLFVLFRTLQVLGAYGFRGYFERKQHFLDSIPPAIQNLRELVKLDAFPYPYMMDLLRRLTQLPQFAPKEEPVAERADGYKTTESDIYKAHPKDGPATFSKYDGKGPLVVRIFSFSYRKGIPEDESGNGGGYVFDCRSTHNPGRYEPYKQLTGLDEPVIRFLEDDGEILTFLDSIYKLADAHVARYIQRGFTSLMFSFGCTGGQHRSVYSAQHLAEHIHEKFGIEVRVCHREQNITQTFAAK
;
A
#
# COMPACT_ATOMS: atom_id res chain seq x y z
N MET A 1 -25.98 -27.57 10.40
CA MET A 1 -26.90 -27.16 9.32
C MET A 1 -28.32 -26.91 9.85
N GLU A 2 -28.95 -27.86 10.53
CA GLU A 2 -30.31 -27.72 11.05
C GLU A 2 -30.55 -26.45 11.90
N PRO A 3 -29.66 -26.06 12.87
CA PRO A 3 -29.84 -24.83 13.62
C PRO A 3 -29.82 -23.57 12.73
N LEU A 4 -29.02 -23.58 11.68
CA LEU A 4 -28.91 -22.45 10.74
C LEU A 4 -30.16 -22.31 9.86
N ILE A 5 -30.74 -23.43 9.39
CA ILE A 5 -32.00 -23.45 8.63
C ILE A 5 -33.14 -22.94 9.52
N LYS A 6 -33.18 -23.37 10.79
CA LYS A 6 -34.17 -22.90 11.77
C LYS A 6 -34.06 -21.37 12.00
N LEU A 7 -32.85 -20.86 12.15
CA LEU A 7 -32.60 -19.43 12.30
C LEU A 7 -33.05 -18.64 11.05
N PHE A 8 -32.76 -19.17 9.85
CA PHE A 8 -33.22 -18.58 8.60
C PHE A 8 -34.75 -18.55 8.51
N GLN A 9 -35.42 -19.66 8.87
CA GLN A 9 -36.87 -19.75 8.88
C GLN A 9 -37.52 -18.78 9.86
N GLN A 10 -36.92 -18.61 11.04
CA GLN A 10 -37.36 -17.61 12.03
C GLN A 10 -37.25 -16.18 11.50
N TYR A 11 -36.19 -15.89 10.74
CA TYR A 11 -35.94 -14.55 10.20
C TYR A 11 -36.75 -14.27 8.92
N CYS A 12 -36.80 -15.20 7.98
CA CYS A 12 -37.46 -15.02 6.67
C CYS A 12 -38.92 -15.44 6.64
N GLY A 13 -39.42 -16.23 7.62
CA GLY A 13 -40.75 -16.80 7.65
C GLY A 13 -40.89 -18.07 6.79
N GLU A 14 -39.87 -18.50 6.08
CA GLU A 14 -39.85 -19.68 5.22
C GLU A 14 -38.48 -20.40 5.30
N VAL A 15 -38.42 -21.66 4.91
CA VAL A 15 -37.14 -22.37 4.77
C VAL A 15 -36.39 -21.88 3.52
N PRO A 16 -35.06 -21.94 3.48
CA PRO A 16 -34.33 -21.53 2.29
C PRO A 16 -34.69 -22.43 1.09
N ALA A 17 -34.97 -21.81 -0.06
CA ALA A 17 -35.24 -22.52 -1.32
C ALA A 17 -33.95 -23.19 -1.86
N THR A 18 -32.79 -22.55 -1.65
CA THR A 18 -31.48 -23.12 -1.96
C THR A 18 -30.47 -22.88 -0.82
N THR A 19 -29.52 -23.82 -0.68
CA THR A 19 -28.43 -23.76 0.29
C THR A 19 -27.15 -24.16 -0.39
N GLU A 20 -26.26 -23.21 -0.56
CA GLU A 20 -24.94 -23.38 -1.16
C GLU A 20 -23.86 -23.26 -0.08
N LYS A 21 -23.02 -24.28 0.08
CA LYS A 21 -21.85 -24.19 0.97
C LYS A 21 -20.73 -23.38 0.30
N LEU A 22 -20.31 -22.29 0.91
CA LEU A 22 -19.22 -21.47 0.41
C LEU A 22 -17.87 -22.04 0.85
N ALA A 23 -16.83 -21.86 -0.01
CA ALA A 23 -15.49 -22.26 0.33
C ALA A 23 -14.94 -21.38 1.47
N GLY A 24 -14.57 -21.98 2.59
CA GLY A 24 -13.94 -21.30 3.72
C GLY A 24 -12.45 -21.06 3.46
N ALA A 25 -11.98 -19.85 3.63
CA ALA A 25 -10.56 -19.49 3.49
C ALA A 25 -9.80 -19.63 4.82
N GLY A 26 -9.66 -20.86 5.33
CA GLY A 26 -8.76 -21.14 6.47
C GLY A 26 -9.36 -20.97 7.87
N SER A 27 -10.63 -20.59 7.99
CA SER A 27 -11.39 -20.58 9.26
C SER A 27 -12.06 -21.93 9.52
N ASN A 28 -12.25 -22.28 10.80
CA ASN A 28 -13.08 -23.43 11.20
C ASN A 28 -14.59 -23.14 11.06
N ARG A 29 -14.97 -21.91 10.74
CA ARG A 29 -16.35 -21.51 10.49
C ARG A 29 -16.83 -22.06 9.14
N GLN A 30 -18.11 -22.39 9.08
CA GLN A 30 -18.77 -22.81 7.84
C GLN A 30 -19.72 -21.72 7.38
N TYR A 31 -19.58 -21.34 6.12
CA TYR A 31 -20.37 -20.29 5.47
C TYR A 31 -21.31 -20.91 4.44
N TYR A 32 -22.56 -20.45 4.43
CA TYR A 32 -23.60 -20.91 3.53
C TYR A 32 -24.33 -19.72 2.92
N ARG A 33 -24.53 -19.72 1.61
CA ARG A 33 -25.47 -18.83 0.95
C ARG A 33 -26.83 -19.47 0.97
N LEU A 34 -27.77 -18.83 1.66
CA LEU A 34 -29.16 -19.28 1.81
C LEU A 34 -30.03 -18.33 0.99
N THR A 35 -30.80 -18.88 0.04
CA THR A 35 -31.66 -18.09 -0.85
C THR A 35 -33.12 -18.38 -0.56
N ASP A 36 -33.94 -17.33 -0.38
CA ASP A 36 -35.37 -17.46 -0.17
C ASP A 36 -36.12 -17.75 -1.50
N SER A 37 -37.42 -17.98 -1.42
CA SER A 37 -38.30 -18.27 -2.58
C SER A 37 -38.34 -17.10 -3.60
N ARG A 38 -37.97 -15.87 -3.19
CA ARG A 38 -37.93 -14.65 -4.02
C ARG A 38 -36.58 -14.39 -4.63
N GLY A 39 -35.59 -15.26 -4.39
CA GLY A 39 -34.23 -15.12 -4.89
C GLY A 39 -33.34 -14.18 -4.05
N ARG A 40 -33.78 -13.74 -2.86
CA ARG A 40 -32.95 -12.94 -1.97
C ARG A 40 -31.97 -13.85 -1.24
N ALA A 41 -30.65 -13.56 -1.39
CA ALA A 41 -29.58 -14.30 -0.76
C ALA A 41 -29.15 -13.68 0.59
N ILE A 42 -28.85 -14.55 1.55
CA ILE A 42 -28.36 -14.22 2.89
C ILE A 42 -27.20 -15.15 3.21
N ILE A 43 -26.16 -14.66 3.85
CA ILE A 43 -25.07 -15.51 4.33
C ILE A 43 -25.41 -16.02 5.73
N GLY A 44 -25.48 -17.33 5.85
CA GLY A 44 -25.58 -18.03 7.11
C GLY A 44 -24.22 -18.54 7.56
N VAL A 45 -23.87 -18.31 8.81
CA VAL A 45 -22.58 -18.71 9.38
C VAL A 45 -22.80 -19.64 10.57
N GLN A 46 -22.11 -20.78 10.55
CA GLN A 46 -22.04 -21.70 11.67
C GLN A 46 -20.62 -21.68 12.23
N GLY A 47 -20.47 -21.15 13.44
CA GLY A 47 -19.20 -21.03 14.13
C GLY A 47 -18.83 -22.28 14.93
N THR A 48 -17.60 -22.29 15.44
CA THR A 48 -17.06 -23.34 16.33
C THR A 48 -16.71 -22.78 17.71
N SER A 49 -16.74 -21.45 17.90
CA SER A 49 -16.47 -20.76 19.15
C SER A 49 -17.53 -19.70 19.39
N LYS A 50 -18.19 -19.76 20.54
CA LYS A 50 -19.18 -18.77 20.96
C LYS A 50 -18.54 -17.39 21.11
N ASP A 51 -17.39 -17.31 21.78
CA ASP A 51 -16.72 -16.03 22.07
C ASP A 51 -16.27 -15.33 20.76
N GLU A 52 -15.79 -16.12 19.79
CA GLU A 52 -15.42 -15.56 18.48
C GLU A 52 -16.63 -15.06 17.69
N ASN A 53 -17.75 -15.78 17.75
CA ASN A 53 -19.00 -15.35 17.11
C ASN A 53 -19.57 -14.12 17.81
N HIS A 54 -19.56 -14.09 19.14
CA HIS A 54 -19.96 -12.91 19.93
C HIS A 54 -19.17 -11.67 19.52
N ALA A 55 -17.84 -11.78 19.46
CA ALA A 55 -16.97 -10.68 19.01
C ALA A 55 -17.33 -10.21 17.60
N PHE A 56 -17.55 -11.12 16.64
CA PHE A 56 -17.98 -10.74 15.30
C PHE A 56 -19.31 -9.99 15.30
N VAL A 57 -20.34 -10.54 15.98
CA VAL A 57 -21.68 -9.95 16.03
C VAL A 57 -21.64 -8.57 16.69
N TYR A 58 -20.92 -8.44 17.81
CA TYR A 58 -20.76 -7.18 18.52
C TYR A 58 -20.09 -6.12 17.63
N LEU A 59 -18.93 -6.43 17.04
CA LEU A 59 -18.18 -5.52 16.17
C LEU A 59 -18.99 -5.14 14.92
N ALA A 60 -19.65 -6.11 14.27
CA ALA A 60 -20.47 -5.84 13.08
C ALA A 60 -21.62 -4.86 13.38
N ARG A 61 -22.33 -5.05 14.51
CA ARG A 61 -23.40 -4.14 14.96
C ARG A 61 -22.86 -2.76 15.29
N HIS A 62 -21.73 -2.70 16.02
CA HIS A 62 -21.07 -1.45 16.37
C HIS A 62 -20.65 -0.66 15.12
N PHE A 63 -20.03 -1.31 14.14
CA PHE A 63 -19.60 -0.70 12.89
C PHE A 63 -20.78 -0.29 12.00
N ALA A 64 -21.80 -1.13 11.88
CA ALA A 64 -23.01 -0.80 11.14
C ALA A 64 -23.74 0.42 11.70
N HIS A 65 -23.81 0.57 13.04
CA HIS A 65 -24.37 1.74 13.70
C HIS A 65 -23.59 3.04 13.35
N ARG A 66 -22.31 2.92 13.04
CA ARG A 66 -21.45 4.03 12.59
C ARG A 66 -21.41 4.19 11.08
N GLN A 67 -22.27 3.47 10.35
CA GLN A 67 -22.33 3.51 8.89
C GLN A 67 -20.99 3.17 8.23
N LEU A 68 -20.23 2.23 8.83
CA LEU A 68 -19.01 1.69 8.23
C LEU A 68 -19.37 0.57 7.26
N PRO A 69 -18.58 0.39 6.19
CA PRO A 69 -18.88 -0.58 5.13
C PRO A 69 -18.57 -2.02 5.57
N VAL A 70 -19.44 -2.59 6.36
CA VAL A 70 -19.40 -3.97 6.87
C VAL A 70 -20.73 -4.65 6.66
N PRO A 71 -20.80 -6.01 6.60
CA PRO A 71 -22.07 -6.73 6.49
C PRO A 71 -22.93 -6.51 7.73
N LYS A 72 -24.21 -6.24 7.56
CA LYS A 72 -25.15 -6.17 8.68
C LYS A 72 -25.48 -7.56 9.19
N VAL A 73 -25.46 -7.73 10.51
CA VAL A 73 -25.97 -8.94 11.16
C VAL A 73 -27.49 -8.86 11.21
N LEU A 74 -28.17 -9.86 10.66
CA LEU A 74 -29.61 -9.92 10.46
C LEU A 74 -30.30 -10.68 11.60
N ALA A 75 -29.72 -11.81 12.03
CA ALA A 75 -30.21 -12.61 13.15
C ALA A 75 -29.04 -13.38 13.80
N VAL A 76 -29.24 -13.78 15.05
CA VAL A 76 -28.28 -14.58 15.84
C VAL A 76 -29.07 -15.65 16.58
N SER A 77 -28.57 -16.87 16.64
CA SER A 77 -29.19 -17.95 17.43
C SER A 77 -28.98 -17.72 18.94
N ASP A 78 -29.88 -18.26 19.77
CA ASP A 78 -29.84 -18.06 21.24
C ASP A 78 -28.53 -18.55 21.87
N ASP A 79 -27.91 -19.58 21.30
CA ASP A 79 -26.62 -20.14 21.73
C ASP A 79 -25.41 -19.39 21.15
N GLU A 80 -25.64 -18.38 20.28
CA GLU A 80 -24.63 -17.62 19.55
C GLU A 80 -23.71 -18.46 18.63
N MET A 81 -24.08 -19.70 18.35
CA MET A 81 -23.28 -20.57 17.47
C MET A 81 -23.57 -20.36 15.99
N CYS A 82 -24.75 -19.78 15.67
CA CYS A 82 -25.14 -19.44 14.31
C CYS A 82 -25.58 -17.98 14.19
N TYR A 83 -25.29 -17.36 13.06
CA TYR A 83 -25.81 -16.03 12.73
C TYR A 83 -26.08 -15.87 11.24
N LEU A 84 -26.95 -14.93 10.89
CA LEU A 84 -27.24 -14.51 9.53
C LEU A 84 -26.70 -13.11 9.30
N GLN A 85 -26.12 -12.87 8.14
CA GLN A 85 -25.60 -11.56 7.71
C GLN A 85 -25.93 -11.27 6.25
N GLU A 86 -25.82 -10.00 5.85
CA GLU A 86 -25.94 -9.57 4.45
C GLU A 86 -25.01 -10.37 3.53
N ASP A 87 -25.51 -10.72 2.35
CA ASP A 87 -24.69 -11.26 1.26
C ASP A 87 -24.08 -10.09 0.47
N LEU A 88 -22.77 -9.97 0.53
CA LEU A 88 -21.99 -8.95 -0.18
C LEU A 88 -21.57 -9.39 -1.59
N GLY A 89 -22.13 -10.49 -2.09
CA GLY A 89 -21.77 -11.06 -3.37
C GLY A 89 -20.56 -12.00 -3.31
N SER A 90 -19.93 -12.24 -4.45
CA SER A 90 -18.83 -13.21 -4.58
C SER A 90 -17.49 -12.59 -4.98
N MET A 91 -17.44 -11.31 -5.34
CA MET A 91 -16.22 -10.66 -5.81
C MET A 91 -15.42 -10.10 -4.66
N SER A 92 -14.27 -10.71 -4.36
CA SER A 92 -13.29 -10.15 -3.44
C SER A 92 -12.31 -9.19 -4.16
N LEU A 93 -11.71 -8.27 -3.41
CA LEU A 93 -10.60 -7.48 -3.93
C LEU A 93 -9.44 -8.38 -4.38
N PHE A 94 -9.21 -9.49 -3.67
CA PHE A 94 -8.20 -10.46 -4.07
C PHE A 94 -8.48 -11.03 -5.48
N ASP A 95 -9.72 -11.36 -5.82
CA ASP A 95 -10.07 -11.86 -7.15
C ASP A 95 -10.00 -10.76 -8.20
N ALA A 96 -10.45 -9.56 -7.88
CA ALA A 96 -10.37 -8.41 -8.77
C ALA A 96 -8.93 -8.00 -9.12
N LEU A 97 -7.97 -8.28 -8.23
CA LEU A 97 -6.54 -8.00 -8.43
C LEU A 97 -5.77 -9.18 -9.06
N ARG A 98 -6.45 -10.19 -9.59
CA ARG A 98 -5.83 -11.41 -10.14
C ARG A 98 -4.86 -11.08 -11.28
N GLY A 99 -5.26 -10.22 -12.22
CA GLY A 99 -4.47 -9.84 -13.38
C GLY A 99 -3.10 -9.28 -13.01
N GLY A 100 -3.06 -8.31 -12.10
CA GLY A 100 -1.82 -7.71 -11.62
C GLY A 100 -0.91 -8.70 -10.88
N ARG A 101 -1.48 -9.61 -10.07
CA ARG A 101 -0.70 -10.64 -9.37
C ARG A 101 -0.09 -11.67 -10.34
N GLU A 102 -0.85 -12.14 -11.32
CA GLU A 102 -0.39 -13.07 -12.36
C GLU A 102 0.65 -12.40 -13.28
N ALA A 103 0.52 -11.09 -13.50
CA ALA A 103 1.50 -10.28 -14.22
C ALA A 103 2.75 -9.91 -13.38
N GLY A 104 2.99 -10.60 -12.25
CA GLY A 104 4.17 -10.37 -11.42
C GLY A 104 4.18 -9.04 -10.66
N GLY A 105 3.00 -8.50 -10.31
CA GLY A 105 2.83 -7.25 -9.58
C GLY A 105 2.62 -6.01 -10.46
N ARG A 106 2.42 -6.19 -11.75
CA ARG A 106 2.07 -5.12 -12.70
C ARG A 106 0.56 -4.90 -12.74
N TYR A 107 0.08 -4.09 -11.81
CA TYR A 107 -1.33 -3.73 -11.67
C TYR A 107 -1.74 -2.68 -12.69
N ASN A 108 -2.85 -2.90 -13.38
CA ASN A 108 -3.45 -1.91 -14.29
C ASN A 108 -4.13 -0.76 -13.52
N GLN A 109 -4.59 0.27 -14.24
CA GLN A 109 -5.17 1.47 -13.63
C GLN A 109 -6.44 1.18 -12.80
N LYS A 110 -7.30 0.25 -13.25
CA LYS A 110 -8.51 -0.12 -12.49
C LYS A 110 -8.17 -0.85 -11.19
N GLU A 111 -7.22 -1.77 -11.25
CA GLU A 111 -6.73 -2.49 -10.07
C GLU A 111 -6.06 -1.54 -9.06
N LYS A 112 -5.27 -0.58 -9.54
CA LYS A 112 -4.67 0.46 -8.68
C LYS A 112 -5.73 1.34 -8.03
N GLN A 113 -6.76 1.73 -8.75
CA GLN A 113 -7.86 2.51 -8.19
C GLN A 113 -8.59 1.75 -7.07
N LEU A 114 -8.88 0.45 -7.24
CA LEU A 114 -9.46 -0.39 -6.20
C LEU A 114 -8.57 -0.44 -4.93
N LEU A 115 -7.26 -0.55 -5.13
CA LEU A 115 -6.30 -0.51 -4.02
C LEU A 115 -6.33 0.84 -3.29
N VAL A 116 -6.34 1.95 -4.03
CA VAL A 116 -6.40 3.31 -3.47
C VAL A 116 -7.70 3.50 -2.69
N GLU A 117 -8.85 3.12 -3.25
CA GLU A 117 -10.14 3.23 -2.57
C GLU A 117 -10.18 2.41 -1.28
N THR A 118 -9.67 1.18 -1.32
CA THR A 118 -9.58 0.31 -0.15
C THR A 118 -8.71 0.92 0.95
N ILE A 119 -7.52 1.39 0.58
CA ILE A 119 -6.57 1.99 1.52
C ILE A 119 -7.10 3.29 2.13
N ARG A 120 -7.80 4.11 1.36
CA ARG A 120 -8.44 5.35 1.85
C ARG A 120 -9.56 5.08 2.86
N GLN A 121 -10.22 3.91 2.78
CA GLN A 121 -11.25 3.51 3.75
C GLN A 121 -10.69 2.93 5.05
N LEU A 122 -9.46 2.45 5.06
CA LEU A 122 -8.88 1.82 6.26
C LEU A 122 -8.88 2.75 7.49
N PRO A 123 -8.45 4.03 7.41
CA PRO A 123 -8.54 4.95 8.55
C PRO A 123 -9.96 5.15 9.08
N ASN A 124 -10.97 5.07 8.21
CA ASN A 124 -12.38 5.17 8.60
C ASN A 124 -12.76 4.03 9.56
N ILE A 125 -12.37 2.79 9.22
CA ILE A 125 -12.59 1.62 10.09
C ILE A 125 -11.77 1.75 11.38
N GLN A 126 -10.51 2.11 11.28
CA GLN A 126 -9.58 2.14 12.42
C GLN A 126 -9.92 3.23 13.43
N ILE A 127 -10.28 4.43 12.98
CA ILE A 127 -10.46 5.58 13.86
C ILE A 127 -11.94 5.77 14.24
N ARG A 128 -12.85 5.80 13.25
CA ARG A 128 -14.28 5.94 13.57
C ARG A 128 -14.84 4.66 14.19
N GLY A 129 -14.36 3.50 13.74
CA GLY A 129 -14.75 2.21 14.31
C GLY A 129 -14.35 2.06 15.77
N ALA A 130 -13.23 2.63 16.19
CA ALA A 130 -12.78 2.61 17.58
C ALA A 130 -13.61 3.46 18.54
N ARG A 131 -14.27 4.52 18.04
CA ARG A 131 -15.01 5.46 18.92
C ARG A 131 -16.13 4.77 19.68
N GLY A 132 -16.05 4.78 21.01
CA GLY A 132 -17.06 4.18 21.90
C GLY A 132 -17.19 2.65 21.76
N LEU A 133 -16.15 1.97 21.28
CA LEU A 133 -16.07 0.51 21.27
C LEU A 133 -15.74 0.03 22.70
N ASP A 134 -16.50 -0.95 23.19
CA ASP A 134 -16.13 -1.68 24.40
C ASP A 134 -15.18 -2.82 24.03
N TRP A 135 -13.90 -2.60 24.33
CA TRP A 135 -12.82 -3.50 23.97
C TRP A 135 -12.89 -4.88 24.65
N ASN A 136 -13.64 -5.00 25.75
CA ASN A 136 -13.84 -6.29 26.44
C ASN A 136 -14.59 -7.31 25.57
N ASN A 137 -15.28 -6.85 24.52
CA ASN A 137 -15.95 -7.74 23.55
C ASN A 137 -15.04 -8.17 22.40
N CYS A 138 -13.74 -7.80 22.41
CA CYS A 138 -12.78 -8.24 21.40
C CYS A 138 -12.21 -9.62 21.73
N TYR A 139 -12.00 -10.43 20.72
CA TYR A 139 -11.48 -11.80 20.83
C TYR A 139 -10.17 -11.94 20.03
N PRO A 140 -9.19 -12.71 20.55
CA PRO A 140 -9.10 -13.42 21.82
C PRO A 140 -8.69 -12.52 23.00
N GLN A 141 -8.43 -11.25 22.76
CA GLN A 141 -7.98 -10.29 23.79
C GLN A 141 -8.33 -8.85 23.40
N PRO A 142 -8.44 -7.92 24.37
CA PRO A 142 -8.94 -6.56 24.14
C PRO A 142 -7.94 -5.65 23.43
N GLU A 143 -6.62 -5.87 23.54
CA GLU A 143 -5.62 -4.95 23.01
C GLU A 143 -4.37 -5.65 22.50
N PHE A 144 -3.61 -4.92 21.70
CA PHE A 144 -2.29 -5.28 21.20
C PHE A 144 -1.24 -4.81 22.21
N ASP A 145 -0.77 -5.75 23.02
CA ASP A 145 0.15 -5.54 24.14
C ASP A 145 1.51 -6.23 23.91
N VAL A 146 2.42 -6.04 24.87
CA VAL A 146 3.75 -6.65 24.85
C VAL A 146 3.67 -8.17 24.81
N ASP A 147 2.73 -8.77 25.53
CA ASP A 147 2.61 -10.22 25.62
C ASP A 147 2.12 -10.82 24.29
N SER A 148 1.18 -10.17 23.60
CA SER A 148 0.74 -10.59 22.27
C SER A 148 1.84 -10.48 21.23
N VAL A 149 2.65 -9.42 21.29
CA VAL A 149 3.81 -9.27 20.41
C VAL A 149 4.85 -10.37 20.67
N LEU A 150 5.17 -10.63 21.94
CA LEU A 150 6.11 -11.68 22.32
C LEU A 150 5.59 -13.07 21.93
N PHE A 151 4.29 -13.32 22.04
CA PHE A 151 3.67 -14.55 21.54
C PHE A 151 3.95 -14.77 20.06
N ASP A 152 3.68 -13.76 19.22
CA ASP A 152 3.90 -13.85 17.77
C ASP A 152 5.41 -13.97 17.42
N LEU A 153 6.30 -13.27 18.13
CA LEU A 153 7.76 -13.39 17.95
C LEU A 153 8.29 -14.75 18.38
N ASN A 154 7.76 -15.31 19.47
CA ASN A 154 8.10 -16.68 19.89
C ASN A 154 7.55 -17.72 18.91
N TYR A 155 6.36 -17.46 18.33
CA TYR A 155 5.83 -18.31 17.28
C TYR A 155 6.76 -18.32 16.04
N PHE A 156 7.31 -17.18 15.64
CA PHE A 156 8.36 -17.09 14.62
C PHE A 156 9.61 -17.87 15.03
N LYS A 157 10.09 -17.71 16.27
CA LYS A 157 11.27 -18.42 16.78
C LYS A 157 11.12 -19.93 16.70
N TYR A 158 10.01 -20.47 17.22
CA TYR A 158 9.83 -21.92 17.34
C TYR A 158 9.32 -22.58 16.06
N CYS A 159 8.47 -21.89 15.29
CA CYS A 159 7.87 -22.47 14.10
C CYS A 159 8.66 -22.19 12.82
N PHE A 160 9.58 -21.22 12.83
CA PHE A 160 10.37 -20.87 11.64
C PHE A 160 11.89 -20.94 11.89
N LEU A 161 12.46 -20.20 12.86
CA LEU A 161 13.92 -20.20 13.07
C LEU A 161 14.47 -21.56 13.46
N LYS A 162 13.83 -22.28 14.37
CA LYS A 162 14.25 -23.63 14.76
C LYS A 162 14.19 -24.64 13.60
N PRO A 163 13.08 -24.73 12.83
CA PRO A 163 12.99 -25.65 11.69
C PRO A 163 13.96 -25.38 10.54
N VAL A 164 14.41 -24.13 10.35
CA VAL A 164 15.40 -23.82 9.30
C VAL A 164 16.84 -24.04 9.75
N ASP A 165 17.05 -24.53 10.98
CA ASP A 165 18.35 -24.94 11.53
C ASP A 165 19.40 -23.82 11.54
N ILE A 166 19.00 -22.61 11.96
CA ILE A 166 19.91 -21.49 12.15
C ILE A 166 20.32 -21.36 13.62
N ASP A 167 21.62 -21.35 13.89
CA ASP A 167 22.13 -21.16 15.23
C ASP A 167 21.91 -19.74 15.76
N PHE A 168 21.39 -19.64 16.99
CA PHE A 168 21.23 -18.38 17.71
C PHE A 168 21.30 -18.57 19.24
N HIS A 169 21.67 -17.48 19.90
CA HIS A 169 21.72 -17.42 21.37
C HIS A 169 20.34 -16.97 21.89
N GLU A 170 19.64 -17.89 22.53
CA GLU A 170 18.26 -17.71 23.04
C GLU A 170 18.08 -16.42 23.86
N LEU A 171 18.92 -16.21 24.89
CA LEU A 171 18.77 -15.07 25.80
C LEU A 171 19.02 -13.72 25.09
N LYS A 172 19.95 -13.67 24.13
CA LYS A 172 20.20 -12.43 23.36
C LYS A 172 19.04 -12.10 22.42
N LEU A 173 18.46 -13.12 21.79
CA LEU A 173 17.30 -12.96 20.93
C LEU A 173 16.08 -12.53 21.75
N GLU A 174 15.84 -13.17 22.88
CA GLU A 174 14.74 -12.84 23.79
C GLU A 174 14.83 -11.40 24.31
N ALA A 175 16.04 -10.94 24.67
CA ALA A 175 16.27 -9.55 25.09
C ALA A 175 15.90 -8.56 23.96
N ASN A 176 16.26 -8.86 22.70
CA ASN A 176 15.88 -8.02 21.55
C ASN A 176 14.37 -8.09 21.27
N PHE A 177 13.75 -9.25 21.40
CA PHE A 177 12.29 -9.40 21.27
C PHE A 177 11.52 -8.53 22.27
N ARG A 178 11.97 -8.48 23.53
CA ARG A 178 11.37 -7.63 24.57
C ARG A 178 11.53 -6.15 24.27
N LEU A 179 12.68 -5.71 23.78
CA LEU A 179 12.90 -4.34 23.35
C LEU A 179 11.97 -4.00 22.16
N PHE A 180 11.94 -4.87 21.18
CA PHE A 180 11.10 -4.69 19.99
C PHE A 180 9.61 -4.65 20.36
N ALA A 181 9.13 -5.55 21.22
CA ALA A 181 7.75 -5.55 21.70
C ALA A 181 7.41 -4.25 22.44
N LYS A 182 8.31 -3.77 23.29
CA LYS A 182 8.14 -2.48 23.99
C LYS A 182 8.07 -1.31 23.01
N ASP A 183 8.91 -1.30 21.98
CA ASP A 183 8.88 -0.22 20.98
C ASP A 183 7.59 -0.24 20.14
N LEU A 184 7.10 -1.42 19.75
CA LEU A 184 5.84 -1.55 19.02
C LEU A 184 4.61 -1.07 19.82
N THR A 185 4.66 -1.19 21.15
CA THR A 185 3.57 -0.83 22.06
C THR A 185 3.82 0.50 22.80
N SER A 186 4.87 1.25 22.46
CA SER A 186 5.26 2.48 23.18
C SER A 186 4.34 3.67 22.96
N GLU A 187 3.60 3.71 21.86
CA GLU A 187 2.68 4.80 21.55
C GLU A 187 1.25 4.43 21.96
N PRO A 188 0.53 5.33 22.67
CA PRO A 188 -0.88 5.14 22.93
C PRO A 188 -1.64 4.93 21.62
N SER A 189 -2.48 3.94 21.58
CA SER A 189 -3.22 3.60 20.38
C SER A 189 -4.68 3.38 20.70
N ASP A 190 -5.51 4.38 20.41
CA ASP A 190 -6.97 4.32 20.56
C ASP A 190 -7.65 4.00 19.23
N SER A 191 -6.97 3.25 18.35
CA SER A 191 -7.51 2.81 17.07
C SER A 191 -7.89 1.34 17.08
N PHE A 192 -8.81 0.97 16.19
CA PHE A 192 -9.16 -0.42 15.94
C PHE A 192 -8.09 -1.04 15.04
N LEU A 193 -7.34 -1.99 15.57
CA LEU A 193 -6.43 -2.85 14.84
C LEU A 193 -7.25 -4.04 14.30
N TYR A 194 -7.41 -4.09 12.98
CA TYR A 194 -8.21 -5.10 12.29
C TYR A 194 -7.58 -6.51 12.36
N ARG A 195 -6.25 -6.60 12.38
CA ARG A 195 -5.39 -7.77 12.41
C ARG A 195 -5.29 -8.51 11.08
N ASP A 196 -6.40 -8.93 10.51
CA ASP A 196 -6.43 -9.72 9.26
C ASP A 196 -6.85 -8.87 8.06
N PHE A 197 -6.39 -7.62 8.01
CA PHE A 197 -6.63 -6.72 6.89
C PHE A 197 -5.80 -7.15 5.67
N GLN A 198 -6.48 -7.81 4.72
CA GLN A 198 -5.90 -8.33 3.49
C GLN A 198 -6.94 -8.36 2.37
N ALA A 199 -6.48 -8.40 1.11
CA ALA A 199 -7.35 -8.27 -0.06
C ALA A 199 -8.48 -9.32 -0.14
N ARG A 200 -8.29 -10.51 0.44
CA ARG A 200 -9.34 -11.55 0.50
C ARG A 200 -10.49 -11.22 1.46
N ASN A 201 -10.24 -10.33 2.42
CA ASN A 201 -11.19 -9.91 3.45
C ASN A 201 -11.84 -8.55 3.10
N VAL A 202 -11.72 -8.13 1.83
CA VAL A 202 -12.40 -6.96 1.26
C VAL A 202 -13.28 -7.43 0.11
N MET A 203 -14.60 -7.26 0.27
CA MET A 203 -15.60 -7.57 -0.76
C MET A 203 -15.89 -6.32 -1.58
N LEU A 204 -16.10 -6.49 -2.87
CA LEU A 204 -16.46 -5.40 -3.79
C LEU A 204 -17.95 -5.51 -4.10
N CYS A 205 -18.76 -4.73 -3.36
CA CYS A 205 -20.18 -4.67 -3.61
C CYS A 205 -20.49 -3.78 -4.80
N PRO A 206 -21.36 -4.19 -5.73
CA PRO A 206 -21.90 -3.28 -6.71
C PRO A 206 -22.54 -2.08 -5.97
N THR A 207 -22.14 -0.85 -6.30
CA THR A 207 -22.86 0.32 -5.81
C THR A 207 -24.30 0.20 -6.31
N PRO A 208 -25.31 0.32 -5.43
CA PRO A 208 -26.69 0.40 -5.88
C PRO A 208 -26.76 1.55 -6.88
N ASP A 209 -27.37 1.30 -8.04
CA ASP A 209 -27.76 2.36 -8.97
C ASP A 209 -28.56 3.38 -8.16
N PRO A 210 -28.24 4.70 -8.20
CA PRO A 210 -29.04 5.67 -7.50
C PRO A 210 -30.44 5.67 -8.11
N SER A 211 -31.32 4.84 -7.55
CA SER A 211 -32.75 4.87 -7.85
C SER A 211 -33.23 6.31 -7.64
N PRO A 212 -34.10 6.85 -8.51
CA PRO A 212 -34.63 8.19 -8.33
C PRO A 212 -35.35 8.27 -7.00
N VAL A 213 -34.76 8.98 -6.05
CA VAL A 213 -35.38 9.27 -4.76
C VAL A 213 -36.63 10.09 -5.04
N GLU A 214 -37.80 9.53 -4.74
CA GLU A 214 -39.04 10.29 -4.61
C GLU A 214 -38.79 11.46 -3.67
N ARG A 215 -39.05 12.67 -4.17
CA ARG A 215 -38.89 13.92 -3.42
C ARG A 215 -39.92 13.97 -2.28
N GLY A 216 -39.49 13.60 -1.10
CA GLY A 216 -40.18 13.94 0.14
C GLY A 216 -39.46 15.11 0.82
N GLU A 217 -40.15 16.19 0.99
CA GLU A 217 -39.69 17.43 1.66
C GLU A 217 -39.28 17.17 3.10
N GLY A 218 -38.09 17.63 3.52
CA GLY A 218 -37.67 17.58 4.93
C GLY A 218 -36.20 17.95 5.14
N ASN A 219 -35.98 19.21 5.40
CA ASN A 219 -34.80 19.95 5.83
C ASN A 219 -33.79 19.21 6.70
N SER A 220 -32.50 19.13 6.31
CA SER A 220 -31.34 19.52 7.14
C SER A 220 -30.02 19.30 6.38
N ASN A 221 -29.24 20.36 6.27
CA ASN A 221 -27.92 20.46 5.64
C ASN A 221 -26.86 19.55 6.30
N VAL A 222 -26.30 18.60 5.56
CA VAL A 222 -24.89 18.22 5.62
C VAL A 222 -24.45 17.86 4.21
N ASP A 223 -23.71 18.76 3.58
CA ASP A 223 -23.09 18.57 2.26
C ASP A 223 -22.00 17.49 2.31
N ILE A 224 -22.32 16.29 1.86
CA ILE A 224 -21.31 15.32 1.43
C ILE A 224 -21.23 15.45 -0.09
N LYS A 225 -20.25 16.21 -0.58
CA LYS A 225 -19.93 16.28 -2.01
C LYS A 225 -19.46 14.91 -2.49
N ALA A 226 -20.32 14.21 -3.22
CA ALA A 226 -19.94 13.10 -4.07
C ALA A 226 -19.08 13.66 -5.22
N SER A 227 -17.87 13.12 -5.41
CA SER A 227 -17.04 13.43 -6.56
C SER A 227 -17.65 12.86 -7.83
N PRO A 228 -17.82 13.66 -8.89
CA PRO A 228 -18.30 13.18 -10.18
C PRO A 228 -17.11 12.69 -11.02
N THR A 229 -16.91 11.39 -11.08
CA THR A 229 -16.12 10.79 -12.16
C THR A 229 -16.88 9.60 -12.71
N GLY A 230 -17.52 9.83 -13.85
CA GLY A 230 -18.13 8.80 -14.67
C GLY A 230 -17.08 7.82 -15.18
N GLY A 231 -17.25 6.55 -14.86
CA GLY A 231 -16.45 5.44 -15.35
C GLY A 231 -16.94 4.16 -14.68
N GLY A 232 -17.46 3.23 -15.46
CA GLY A 232 -18.15 1.97 -15.13
C GLY A 232 -17.87 1.37 -13.76
N LEU A 233 -18.94 0.98 -13.09
CA LEU A 233 -19.13 0.36 -11.77
C LEU A 233 -17.91 -0.43 -11.28
N VAL A 234 -17.06 0.20 -10.52
CA VAL A 234 -16.13 -0.45 -9.61
C VAL A 234 -16.85 -0.56 -8.28
N GLY A 235 -17.07 -1.77 -7.77
CA GLY A 235 -17.83 -1.98 -6.53
C GLY A 235 -17.13 -1.32 -5.33
N ALA A 236 -17.93 -0.75 -4.41
CA ALA A 236 -17.41 -0.16 -3.17
C ALA A 236 -16.80 -1.24 -2.26
N PRO A 237 -15.67 -0.98 -1.57
CA PRO A 237 -15.06 -1.94 -0.66
C PRO A 237 -15.88 -2.09 0.62
N TYR A 238 -16.21 -3.34 0.96
CA TYR A 238 -16.79 -3.77 2.22
C TYR A 238 -15.85 -4.71 2.95
N PHE A 239 -15.81 -4.62 4.26
CA PHE A 239 -14.83 -5.29 5.10
C PHE A 239 -15.45 -6.46 5.88
N ILE A 240 -14.82 -7.64 5.83
CA ILE A 240 -15.27 -8.86 6.49
C ILE A 240 -14.10 -9.48 7.29
N ASP A 241 -14.40 -10.43 8.18
CA ASP A 241 -13.38 -11.19 8.93
C ASP A 241 -12.60 -10.33 9.96
N PHE A 242 -13.29 -9.40 10.61
CA PHE A 242 -12.71 -8.46 11.59
C PHE A 242 -12.83 -8.89 13.05
N GLN A 243 -13.33 -10.10 13.33
CA GLN A 243 -13.56 -10.58 14.71
C GLN A 243 -12.28 -10.76 15.54
N GLY A 244 -11.13 -10.91 14.90
CA GLY A 244 -9.83 -10.92 15.56
C GLY A 244 -9.30 -9.53 15.93
N GLY A 245 -10.08 -8.49 15.61
CA GLY A 245 -9.69 -7.10 15.85
C GLY A 245 -9.74 -6.71 17.33
N ARG A 246 -8.98 -5.68 17.67
CA ARG A 246 -8.76 -5.24 19.05
C ARG A 246 -8.26 -3.80 19.08
N LYS A 247 -8.08 -3.24 20.26
CA LYS A 247 -7.37 -1.97 20.43
C LYS A 247 -5.90 -2.15 20.00
N GLY A 248 -5.39 -1.22 19.17
CA GLY A 248 -3.99 -1.32 18.74
C GLY A 248 -3.58 -0.27 17.72
N PRO A 249 -2.29 -0.23 17.35
CA PRO A 249 -1.74 0.80 16.48
C PRO A 249 -2.20 0.64 15.03
N PHE A 250 -2.61 1.73 14.42
CA PHE A 250 -3.11 1.78 13.04
C PHE A 250 -2.05 1.41 11.98
N TYR A 251 -0.76 1.43 12.31
CA TYR A 251 0.33 1.02 11.40
C TYR A 251 0.28 -0.47 11.02
N TYR A 252 -0.21 -1.31 11.93
CA TYR A 252 -0.19 -2.76 11.76
C TYR A 252 -0.95 -3.22 10.51
N ASP A 253 -2.16 -2.73 10.32
CA ASP A 253 -3.02 -3.16 9.20
C ASP A 253 -2.48 -2.68 7.86
N LEU A 254 -1.92 -1.47 7.82
CA LEU A 254 -1.25 -0.94 6.64
C LEU A 254 -0.03 -1.81 6.27
N ALA A 255 0.79 -2.18 7.25
CA ALA A 255 1.91 -3.08 7.05
C ALA A 255 1.44 -4.47 6.58
N SER A 256 0.38 -5.02 7.19
CA SER A 256 -0.20 -6.31 6.83
C SER A 256 -0.68 -6.35 5.38
N PHE A 257 -1.33 -5.29 4.91
CA PHE A 257 -1.87 -5.22 3.57
C PHE A 257 -0.79 -5.00 2.51
N LEU A 258 0.10 -4.04 2.72
CA LEU A 258 1.06 -3.61 1.70
C LEU A 258 2.27 -4.56 1.57
N TRP A 259 2.64 -5.29 2.61
CA TRP A 259 3.76 -6.25 2.57
C TRP A 259 3.29 -7.71 2.50
N GLN A 260 2.04 -7.94 2.11
CA GLN A 260 1.55 -9.29 1.81
C GLN A 260 2.38 -9.88 0.65
N ALA A 261 3.12 -10.96 0.93
CA ALA A 261 4.07 -11.56 0.00
C ALA A 261 3.42 -11.97 -1.35
N SER A 262 2.20 -12.53 -1.30
CA SER A 262 1.46 -12.98 -2.49
C SER A 262 0.98 -11.83 -3.40
N ALA A 263 0.90 -10.61 -2.91
CA ALA A 263 0.43 -9.45 -3.68
C ALA A 263 1.50 -8.91 -4.64
N LYS A 264 2.79 -9.10 -4.32
CA LYS A 264 3.93 -8.65 -5.15
C LYS A 264 3.87 -7.16 -5.49
N TYR A 265 3.35 -6.31 -4.58
CA TYR A 265 3.32 -4.86 -4.81
C TYR A 265 4.73 -4.30 -5.00
N SER A 266 4.95 -3.54 -6.09
CA SER A 266 6.21 -2.85 -6.33
C SER A 266 6.46 -1.79 -5.26
N HIS A 267 7.73 -1.40 -5.03
CA HIS A 267 8.08 -0.32 -4.10
C HIS A 267 7.36 0.99 -4.45
N LYS A 268 7.25 1.32 -5.74
CA LYS A 268 6.50 2.51 -6.20
C LYS A 268 5.04 2.44 -5.75
N LEU A 269 4.35 1.33 -6.01
CA LEU A 269 2.94 1.17 -5.63
C LEU A 269 2.75 1.18 -4.10
N ARG A 270 3.65 0.53 -3.34
CA ARG A 270 3.60 0.58 -1.86
C ARG A 270 3.70 2.02 -1.35
N ARG A 271 4.62 2.84 -1.89
CA ARG A 271 4.77 4.25 -1.51
C ARG A 271 3.52 5.07 -1.85
N GLU A 272 2.98 4.91 -3.05
CA GLU A 272 1.73 5.55 -3.47
C GLU A 272 0.60 5.22 -2.47
N LEU A 273 0.43 3.96 -2.11
CA LEU A 273 -0.61 3.52 -1.18
C LEU A 273 -0.35 3.98 0.27
N VAL A 274 0.90 4.03 0.73
CA VAL A 274 1.27 4.63 2.03
C VAL A 274 0.90 6.12 2.05
N TYR A 275 1.17 6.85 0.98
CA TYR A 275 0.81 8.26 0.84
C TYR A 275 -0.72 8.46 0.86
N GLU A 276 -1.46 7.63 0.14
CA GLU A 276 -2.94 7.66 0.14
C GLU A 276 -3.52 7.38 1.53
N TYR A 277 -2.98 6.40 2.24
CA TYR A 277 -3.35 6.11 3.62
C TYR A 277 -3.05 7.29 4.54
N TYR A 278 -1.82 7.83 4.48
CA TYR A 278 -1.38 8.95 5.30
C TYR A 278 -2.30 10.19 5.11
N ASN A 279 -2.62 10.52 3.87
CA ASN A 279 -3.53 11.64 3.57
C ASN A 279 -4.96 11.38 4.05
N SER A 280 -5.46 10.15 3.90
CA SER A 280 -6.77 9.79 4.41
C SER A 280 -6.82 9.85 5.94
N LEU A 281 -5.77 9.37 6.63
CA LEU A 281 -5.69 9.37 8.10
C LEU A 281 -5.76 10.79 8.69
N ARG A 282 -5.18 11.78 8.01
CA ARG A 282 -5.23 13.21 8.40
C ARG A 282 -6.65 13.78 8.52
N ASN A 283 -7.64 13.15 7.91
CA ASN A 283 -9.03 13.57 8.05
C ASN A 283 -9.66 13.16 9.40
N TYR A 284 -8.97 12.31 10.17
CA TYR A 284 -9.51 11.72 11.40
C TYR A 284 -8.72 12.08 12.65
N ILE A 285 -7.41 12.22 12.53
CA ILE A 285 -6.47 12.49 13.64
C ILE A 285 -5.34 13.42 13.19
N GLU A 286 -4.65 14.03 14.15
CA GLU A 286 -3.35 14.63 13.91
C GLU A 286 -2.32 13.53 13.70
N VAL A 287 -1.69 13.52 12.52
CA VAL A 287 -0.76 12.46 12.10
C VAL A 287 0.66 12.94 12.33
N PRO A 288 1.56 12.10 12.87
CA PRO A 288 2.99 12.41 12.99
C PRO A 288 3.60 12.85 11.66
N ALA A 289 4.69 13.62 11.72
CA ALA A 289 5.43 14.03 10.51
C ALA A 289 5.75 12.81 9.62
N PRO A 290 5.74 12.95 8.28
CA PRO A 290 5.88 11.82 7.34
C PRO A 290 7.09 10.92 7.63
N ARG A 291 8.24 11.50 8.00
CA ARG A 291 9.45 10.74 8.35
C ARG A 291 9.21 9.84 9.57
N HIS A 292 8.62 10.38 10.62
CA HIS A 292 8.31 9.62 11.83
C HIS A 292 7.26 8.54 11.55
N PHE A 293 6.24 8.88 10.75
CA PHE A 293 5.23 7.92 10.32
C PHE A 293 5.85 6.72 9.59
N VAL A 294 6.71 6.95 8.60
CA VAL A 294 7.38 5.88 7.83
C VAL A 294 8.33 5.07 8.72
N GLN A 295 9.08 5.74 9.61
CA GLN A 295 9.95 5.05 10.57
C GLN A 295 9.14 4.10 11.49
N ARG A 296 8.01 4.56 12.03
CA ARG A 296 7.11 3.73 12.83
C ARG A 296 6.50 2.60 12.01
N LEU A 297 6.01 2.90 10.81
CA LEU A 297 5.47 1.89 9.89
C LEU A 297 6.50 0.77 9.63
N SER A 298 7.78 1.10 9.45
CA SER A 298 8.84 0.12 9.19
C SER A 298 8.99 -0.89 10.32
N LEU A 299 8.79 -0.48 11.58
CA LEU A 299 8.78 -1.42 12.72
C LEU A 299 7.64 -2.44 12.59
N PHE A 300 6.44 -1.98 12.21
CA PHE A 300 5.30 -2.87 12.01
C PHE A 300 5.46 -3.76 10.77
N VAL A 301 6.13 -3.27 9.73
CA VAL A 301 6.49 -4.09 8.55
C VAL A 301 7.45 -5.21 8.95
N LEU A 302 8.48 -4.91 9.76
CA LEU A 302 9.39 -5.93 10.28
C LEU A 302 8.62 -6.95 11.15
N PHE A 303 7.84 -6.47 12.12
CA PHE A 303 7.04 -7.33 12.98
C PHE A 303 6.13 -8.26 12.19
N ARG A 304 5.38 -7.70 11.25
CA ARG A 304 4.43 -8.45 10.43
C ARG A 304 5.13 -9.47 9.53
N THR A 305 6.32 -9.15 9.02
CA THR A 305 7.14 -10.08 8.24
C THR A 305 7.57 -11.29 9.09
N LEU A 306 8.02 -11.06 10.33
CA LEU A 306 8.38 -12.16 11.24
C LEU A 306 7.16 -13.01 11.62
N GLN A 307 6.04 -12.37 11.92
CA GLN A 307 4.79 -13.06 12.27
C GLN A 307 4.31 -13.98 11.14
N VAL A 308 4.29 -13.49 9.87
CA VAL A 308 3.86 -14.34 8.75
C VAL A 308 4.85 -15.47 8.47
N LEU A 309 6.16 -15.26 8.65
CA LEU A 309 7.15 -16.33 8.55
C LEU A 309 6.90 -17.41 9.61
N GLY A 310 6.54 -17.05 10.84
CA GLY A 310 6.13 -17.99 11.87
C GLY A 310 4.91 -18.82 11.45
N ALA A 311 3.87 -18.15 10.93
CA ALA A 311 2.67 -18.83 10.44
C ALA A 311 2.95 -19.73 9.23
N TYR A 312 3.78 -19.29 8.29
CA TYR A 312 4.18 -20.10 7.12
C TYR A 312 5.05 -21.28 7.54
N GLY A 313 5.93 -21.09 8.54
CA GLY A 313 6.71 -22.17 9.12
C GLY A 313 5.83 -23.25 9.74
N PHE A 314 4.89 -22.87 10.60
CA PHE A 314 3.96 -23.82 11.19
C PHE A 314 3.13 -24.57 10.14
N ARG A 315 2.44 -23.83 9.29
CA ARG A 315 1.56 -24.43 8.27
C ARG A 315 2.33 -25.19 7.19
N GLY A 316 3.54 -24.75 6.84
CA GLY A 316 4.38 -25.37 5.82
C GLY A 316 5.17 -26.57 6.36
N TYR A 317 5.96 -26.38 7.43
CA TYR A 317 6.86 -27.43 7.91
C TYR A 317 6.15 -28.48 8.77
N PHE A 318 5.18 -28.07 9.62
CA PHE A 318 4.49 -29.00 10.53
C PHE A 318 3.19 -29.55 9.94
N GLU A 319 2.33 -28.71 9.35
CA GLU A 319 1.08 -29.16 8.70
C GLU A 319 1.30 -29.62 7.24
N ARG A 320 2.49 -29.44 6.67
CA ARG A 320 2.89 -29.86 5.31
C ARG A 320 2.01 -29.28 4.20
N LYS A 321 1.49 -28.06 4.37
CA LYS A 321 0.68 -27.37 3.38
C LYS A 321 1.55 -26.63 2.37
N GLN A 322 1.63 -27.12 1.13
CA GLN A 322 2.53 -26.66 0.08
C GLN A 322 2.44 -25.15 -0.17
N HIS A 323 1.24 -24.60 -0.28
CA HIS A 323 1.05 -23.17 -0.59
C HIS A 323 1.66 -22.22 0.46
N PHE A 324 1.85 -22.67 1.72
CA PHE A 324 2.57 -21.89 2.73
C PHE A 324 4.08 -21.99 2.53
N LEU A 325 4.60 -23.15 2.14
CA LEU A 325 6.01 -23.29 1.76
C LEU A 325 6.35 -22.39 0.56
N ASP A 326 5.48 -22.33 -0.44
CA ASP A 326 5.63 -21.46 -1.61
C ASP A 326 5.58 -19.95 -1.27
N SER A 327 4.99 -19.61 -0.12
CA SER A 327 4.90 -18.23 0.38
C SER A 327 6.14 -17.78 1.17
N ILE A 328 7.01 -18.70 1.59
CA ILE A 328 8.23 -18.40 2.35
C ILE A 328 9.23 -17.58 1.50
N PRO A 329 9.61 -17.96 0.25
CA PRO A 329 10.60 -17.22 -0.51
C PRO A 329 10.24 -15.74 -0.74
N PRO A 330 9.01 -15.37 -1.15
CA PRO A 330 8.65 -13.95 -1.25
C PRO A 330 8.61 -13.22 0.11
N ALA A 331 8.29 -13.90 1.21
CA ALA A 331 8.38 -13.28 2.55
C ALA A 331 9.84 -13.04 2.97
N ILE A 332 10.75 -13.97 2.66
CA ILE A 332 12.20 -13.78 2.86
C ILE A 332 12.73 -12.66 1.97
N GLN A 333 12.20 -12.47 0.78
CA GLN A 333 12.58 -11.33 -0.07
C GLN A 333 12.19 -10.00 0.58
N ASN A 334 10.97 -9.88 1.13
CA ASN A 334 10.59 -8.70 1.90
C ASN A 334 11.52 -8.48 3.12
N LEU A 335 11.88 -9.57 3.84
CA LEU A 335 12.82 -9.48 4.96
C LEU A 335 14.20 -9.02 4.51
N ARG A 336 14.68 -9.50 3.36
CA ARG A 336 15.99 -9.11 2.79
C ARG A 336 16.06 -7.62 2.48
N GLU A 337 14.97 -7.01 2.06
CA GLU A 337 14.88 -5.57 1.85
C GLU A 337 14.93 -4.81 3.18
N LEU A 338 14.21 -5.28 4.20
CA LEU A 338 14.19 -4.65 5.52
C LEU A 338 15.54 -4.69 6.24
N VAL A 339 16.25 -5.83 6.20
CA VAL A 339 17.54 -5.95 6.90
C VAL A 339 18.68 -5.15 6.26
N LYS A 340 18.48 -4.63 5.04
CA LYS A 340 19.38 -3.66 4.40
C LYS A 340 19.21 -2.26 4.98
N LEU A 341 18.05 -1.94 5.54
CA LEU A 341 17.81 -0.69 6.23
C LEU A 341 18.53 -0.76 7.58
N ASP A 342 19.55 0.05 7.81
CA ASP A 342 20.26 0.11 9.09
C ASP A 342 19.48 0.99 10.10
N ALA A 343 18.17 0.73 10.21
CA ALA A 343 17.20 1.58 10.90
C ALA A 343 16.65 0.97 12.21
N PHE A 344 17.03 -0.28 12.54
CA PHE A 344 16.43 -1.01 13.65
C PHE A 344 17.40 -1.18 14.82
N PRO A 345 17.09 -0.71 16.04
CA PRO A 345 18.00 -0.72 17.19
C PRO A 345 18.05 -2.07 17.92
N TYR A 346 18.02 -3.19 17.18
CA TYR A 346 18.03 -4.55 17.72
C TYR A 346 19.21 -5.34 17.15
N PRO A 347 20.46 -5.04 17.54
CA PRO A 347 21.65 -5.48 16.81
C PRO A 347 21.76 -7.00 16.67
N TYR A 348 21.47 -7.76 17.74
CA TYR A 348 21.55 -9.21 17.68
C TYR A 348 20.47 -9.82 16.78
N MET A 349 19.24 -9.35 16.91
CA MET A 349 18.12 -9.79 16.06
C MET A 349 18.39 -9.46 14.59
N MET A 350 18.86 -8.24 14.29
CA MET A 350 19.14 -7.84 12.92
C MET A 350 20.30 -8.63 12.30
N ASP A 351 21.34 -8.96 13.06
CA ASP A 351 22.41 -9.86 12.61
C ASP A 351 21.86 -11.25 12.28
N LEU A 352 21.06 -11.82 13.17
CA LEU A 352 20.41 -13.11 12.95
C LEU A 352 19.54 -13.11 11.70
N LEU A 353 18.74 -12.06 11.49
CA LEU A 353 17.86 -11.93 10.32
C LEU A 353 18.67 -11.76 9.01
N ARG A 354 19.79 -11.04 9.02
CA ARG A 354 20.71 -10.98 7.88
C ARG A 354 21.24 -12.38 7.54
N ARG A 355 21.76 -13.14 8.52
CA ARG A 355 22.21 -14.51 8.33
C ARG A 355 21.08 -15.42 7.82
N LEU A 356 19.88 -15.30 8.36
CA LEU A 356 18.70 -16.03 7.91
C LEU A 356 18.44 -15.82 6.40
N THR A 357 18.49 -14.57 5.93
CA THR A 357 18.24 -14.25 4.52
C THR A 357 19.33 -14.74 3.57
N GLN A 358 20.50 -15.15 4.10
CA GLN A 358 21.64 -15.66 3.33
C GLN A 358 21.73 -17.19 3.34
N LEU A 359 20.86 -17.89 4.06
CA LEU A 359 20.86 -19.36 4.06
C LEU A 359 20.68 -19.90 2.62
N PRO A 360 21.38 -20.99 2.24
CA PRO A 360 21.36 -21.55 0.87
C PRO A 360 19.94 -21.84 0.37
N GLN A 361 19.05 -22.34 1.25
CA GLN A 361 17.66 -22.63 0.90
C GLN A 361 16.82 -21.39 0.57
N PHE A 362 17.28 -20.21 0.96
CA PHE A 362 16.63 -18.92 0.69
C PHE A 362 17.43 -18.05 -0.27
N ALA A 363 18.58 -18.52 -0.76
CA ALA A 363 19.34 -17.81 -1.79
C ALA A 363 18.41 -17.47 -2.97
N PRO A 364 18.52 -16.26 -3.55
CA PRO A 364 17.77 -15.95 -4.75
C PRO A 364 18.06 -17.04 -5.78
N LYS A 365 17.01 -17.71 -6.24
CA LYS A 365 17.18 -18.55 -7.43
C LYS A 365 17.52 -17.58 -8.56
N GLU A 366 18.66 -17.76 -9.20
CA GLU A 366 18.89 -17.13 -10.49
C GLU A 366 17.75 -17.62 -11.38
N GLU A 367 16.78 -16.74 -11.65
CA GLU A 367 15.79 -17.04 -12.69
C GLU A 367 16.59 -17.19 -13.97
N PRO A 368 16.47 -18.33 -14.68
CA PRO A 368 17.09 -18.45 -15.99
C PRO A 368 16.58 -17.25 -16.79
N VAL A 369 17.50 -16.44 -17.30
CA VAL A 369 17.20 -15.31 -18.18
C VAL A 369 16.37 -15.89 -19.31
N ALA A 370 15.07 -15.65 -19.30
CA ALA A 370 14.20 -16.11 -20.37
C ALA A 370 14.68 -15.40 -21.63
N GLU A 371 15.34 -16.14 -22.52
CA GLU A 371 15.63 -15.66 -23.86
C GLU A 371 14.29 -15.33 -24.53
N ARG A 372 14.03 -14.04 -24.69
CA ARG A 372 12.93 -13.62 -25.56
C ARG A 372 13.30 -13.99 -26.99
N ALA A 373 12.31 -14.45 -27.75
CA ALA A 373 12.46 -14.90 -29.14
C ALA A 373 13.01 -13.85 -30.12
N ASP A 374 13.33 -12.65 -29.63
CA ASP A 374 13.89 -11.52 -30.39
C ASP A 374 15.38 -11.26 -30.15
N GLY A 375 16.08 -12.14 -29.39
CA GLY A 375 17.53 -12.08 -29.21
C GLY A 375 18.09 -10.91 -28.39
N TYR A 376 17.25 -10.10 -27.75
CA TYR A 376 17.68 -9.01 -26.89
C TYR A 376 17.80 -9.46 -25.43
N LYS A 377 19.04 -9.50 -24.93
CA LYS A 377 19.35 -9.65 -23.49
C LYS A 377 19.21 -8.29 -22.83
N THR A 378 18.05 -7.98 -22.26
CA THR A 378 17.89 -6.81 -21.39
C THR A 378 18.20 -7.21 -19.95
N THR A 379 19.36 -6.76 -19.44
CA THR A 379 19.61 -6.71 -17.99
C THR A 379 18.82 -5.54 -17.40
N GLU A 380 18.47 -5.57 -16.10
CA GLU A 380 17.79 -4.44 -15.43
C GLU A 380 18.52 -3.09 -15.64
N SER A 381 19.83 -3.11 -15.89
CA SER A 381 20.62 -1.93 -16.26
C SER A 381 20.32 -1.42 -17.68
N ASP A 382 19.73 -2.20 -18.57
CA ASP A 382 19.50 -1.82 -19.96
C ASP A 382 18.20 -1.05 -20.17
N ILE A 383 17.26 -1.10 -19.23
CA ILE A 383 16.03 -0.27 -19.25
C ILE A 383 16.39 1.22 -19.15
N TYR A 384 17.51 1.56 -18.55
CA TYR A 384 18.00 2.93 -18.40
C TYR A 384 19.12 3.32 -19.37
N LYS A 385 19.63 2.39 -20.20
CA LYS A 385 20.73 2.66 -21.15
C LYS A 385 20.28 3.04 -22.56
N ALA A 386 19.01 2.90 -22.89
CA ALA A 386 18.52 3.13 -24.25
C ALA A 386 17.97 4.55 -24.42
N HIS A 387 18.80 5.57 -24.15
CA HIS A 387 18.56 6.87 -24.75
C HIS A 387 19.69 7.17 -25.73
N PRO A 388 19.36 7.45 -27.02
CA PRO A 388 20.38 7.80 -27.99
C PRO A 388 21.18 8.99 -27.47
N LYS A 389 22.49 8.90 -27.48
CA LYS A 389 23.37 10.06 -27.30
C LYS A 389 23.25 10.89 -28.59
N ASP A 390 22.19 11.65 -28.70
CA ASP A 390 22.10 12.69 -29.71
C ASP A 390 23.00 13.85 -29.27
N GLY A 391 23.67 14.48 -30.22
CA GLY A 391 24.72 15.49 -30.09
C GLY A 391 24.57 16.54 -28.99
N PRO A 392 25.30 17.65 -28.98
CA PRO A 392 25.27 18.60 -27.86
C PRO A 392 23.82 18.99 -27.54
N ALA A 393 23.43 18.83 -26.25
CA ALA A 393 22.07 18.99 -25.79
C ALA A 393 21.57 20.44 -26.00
N THR A 394 21.11 20.73 -27.19
CA THR A 394 20.46 21.97 -27.57
C THR A 394 19.05 21.64 -27.98
N PHE A 395 18.05 22.22 -27.31
CA PHE A 395 16.69 22.22 -27.84
C PHE A 395 16.64 23.00 -29.15
N SER A 396 15.78 22.56 -30.11
CA SER A 396 15.44 23.40 -31.24
C SER A 396 14.93 24.77 -30.74
N LYS A 397 15.38 25.86 -31.36
CA LYS A 397 14.98 27.22 -31.00
C LYS A 397 13.45 27.32 -30.88
N TYR A 398 12.99 27.85 -29.75
CA TYR A 398 11.57 28.14 -29.54
C TYR A 398 11.07 29.14 -30.59
N ASP A 399 10.01 28.81 -31.33
CA ASP A 399 9.45 29.60 -32.39
C ASP A 399 8.28 30.52 -31.97
N GLY A 400 7.89 30.47 -30.69
CA GLY A 400 6.83 31.32 -30.13
C GLY A 400 5.40 30.92 -30.53
N LYS A 401 5.22 29.78 -31.18
CA LYS A 401 3.92 29.34 -31.75
C LYS A 401 3.52 27.99 -31.23
N GLY A 402 2.22 27.69 -31.19
CA GLY A 402 1.66 26.40 -30.85
C GLY A 402 1.18 26.28 -29.38
N PRO A 403 0.85 25.05 -28.92
CA PRO A 403 0.44 24.80 -27.54
C PRO A 403 1.61 25.00 -26.57
N LEU A 404 1.29 25.05 -25.27
CA LEU A 404 2.31 25.18 -24.22
C LEU A 404 3.30 24.02 -24.24
N VAL A 405 4.59 24.35 -24.33
CA VAL A 405 5.71 23.42 -24.11
C VAL A 405 6.40 23.80 -22.81
N VAL A 406 6.53 22.84 -21.90
CA VAL A 406 7.29 23.02 -20.65
C VAL A 406 8.70 22.50 -20.85
N ARG A 407 9.70 23.37 -20.58
CA ARG A 407 11.12 23.04 -20.67
C ARG A 407 11.71 22.92 -19.28
N ILE A 408 12.39 21.82 -19.00
CA ILE A 408 12.96 21.52 -17.68
C ILE A 408 14.45 21.23 -17.82
N PHE A 409 15.26 21.90 -17.00
CA PHE A 409 16.70 21.74 -17.01
C PHE A 409 17.23 21.21 -15.68
N SER A 410 18.20 20.31 -15.70
CA SER A 410 19.09 20.10 -14.57
C SER A 410 20.46 20.70 -14.88
N PHE A 411 21.09 21.36 -13.90
CA PHE A 411 22.34 22.06 -14.11
C PHE A 411 23.26 22.10 -12.87
N SER A 412 24.53 22.40 -13.13
CA SER A 412 25.53 22.69 -12.09
C SER A 412 25.65 24.19 -11.84
N TYR A 413 25.52 24.63 -10.57
CA TYR A 413 25.80 26.03 -10.20
C TYR A 413 27.21 26.49 -10.55
N ARG A 414 28.17 25.55 -10.65
CA ARG A 414 29.56 25.87 -11.06
C ARG A 414 29.67 26.27 -12.53
N LYS A 415 28.68 25.86 -13.36
CA LYS A 415 28.63 26.12 -14.80
C LYS A 415 27.57 27.16 -15.20
N GLY A 416 26.89 27.72 -14.21
CA GLY A 416 25.89 28.76 -14.40
C GLY A 416 24.47 28.24 -14.65
N ILE A 417 23.51 29.14 -14.40
CA ILE A 417 22.07 28.88 -14.59
C ILE A 417 21.78 28.83 -16.10
N PRO A 418 20.91 27.90 -16.56
CA PRO A 418 20.46 27.85 -17.95
C PRO A 418 19.76 29.15 -18.37
N GLU A 419 20.05 29.64 -19.56
CA GLU A 419 19.36 30.80 -20.14
C GLU A 419 17.99 30.40 -20.68
N ASP A 420 17.03 31.33 -20.61
CA ASP A 420 15.72 31.16 -21.21
C ASP A 420 15.77 31.51 -22.71
N GLU A 421 15.77 30.48 -23.55
CA GLU A 421 15.82 30.63 -25.01
C GLU A 421 14.55 31.23 -25.62
N SER A 422 13.45 31.36 -24.84
CA SER A 422 12.21 31.97 -25.31
C SER A 422 12.32 33.47 -25.53
N GLY A 423 13.36 34.10 -24.96
CA GLY A 423 13.53 35.56 -24.98
C GLY A 423 12.65 36.32 -23.99
N ASN A 424 11.82 35.61 -23.20
CA ASN A 424 10.97 36.23 -22.17
C ASN A 424 11.73 36.52 -20.88
N GLY A 425 12.97 36.06 -20.76
CA GLY A 425 13.90 36.38 -19.67
C GLY A 425 13.50 35.79 -18.33
N GLY A 426 12.91 34.58 -18.28
CA GLY A 426 12.44 34.06 -17.04
C GLY A 426 12.24 32.55 -16.99
N GLY A 427 12.01 32.08 -15.80
CA GLY A 427 11.75 30.68 -15.47
C GLY A 427 11.95 30.48 -13.98
N TYR A 428 11.54 29.33 -13.49
CA TYR A 428 11.76 28.95 -12.10
C TYR A 428 13.13 28.30 -11.95
N VAL A 429 13.88 28.72 -10.92
CA VAL A 429 15.16 28.09 -10.56
C VAL A 429 15.07 27.57 -9.15
N PHE A 430 15.19 26.26 -9.00
CA PHE A 430 15.13 25.57 -7.73
C PHE A 430 16.52 25.10 -7.29
N ASP A 431 16.87 25.39 -6.05
CA ASP A 431 18.14 25.00 -5.46
C ASP A 431 18.00 23.67 -4.70
N CYS A 432 18.50 22.59 -5.29
CA CYS A 432 18.49 21.26 -4.69
C CYS A 432 19.61 21.05 -3.65
N ARG A 433 20.43 22.06 -3.33
CA ARG A 433 21.56 21.89 -2.38
C ARG A 433 21.12 21.74 -0.94
N SER A 434 19.89 22.13 -0.63
CA SER A 434 19.28 21.93 0.69
C SER A 434 19.00 20.46 1.04
N THR A 435 18.92 19.58 0.05
CA THR A 435 18.64 18.16 0.25
C THR A 435 19.93 17.33 0.36
N HIS A 436 19.83 16.14 0.93
CA HIS A 436 20.97 15.25 1.16
C HIS A 436 21.74 14.94 -0.12
N ASN A 437 23.08 14.90 -0.04
CA ASN A 437 23.95 14.82 -1.21
C ASN A 437 24.57 13.43 -1.39
N PRO A 438 24.09 12.60 -2.34
CA PRO A 438 24.68 11.28 -2.65
C PRO A 438 26.16 11.37 -3.03
N GLY A 439 26.57 12.43 -3.72
CA GLY A 439 27.96 12.62 -4.18
C GLY A 439 29.02 12.76 -3.08
N ARG A 440 28.63 12.77 -1.80
CA ARG A 440 29.55 12.68 -0.65
C ARG A 440 30.05 11.25 -0.41
N TYR A 441 29.38 10.24 -0.97
CA TYR A 441 29.65 8.83 -0.70
C TYR A 441 30.21 8.14 -1.94
N GLU A 442 31.30 7.37 -1.76
CA GLU A 442 32.01 6.70 -2.86
C GLU A 442 31.12 5.90 -3.82
N PRO A 443 30.16 5.09 -3.36
CA PRO A 443 29.35 4.27 -4.26
C PRO A 443 28.53 5.07 -5.28
N TYR A 444 28.26 6.36 -5.01
CA TYR A 444 27.38 7.18 -5.86
C TYR A 444 28.12 8.22 -6.71
N LYS A 445 29.42 8.41 -6.50
CA LYS A 445 30.18 9.48 -7.18
C LYS A 445 30.18 9.40 -8.70
N GLN A 446 30.12 8.19 -9.26
CA GLN A 446 30.12 7.95 -10.70
C GLN A 446 28.70 7.80 -11.29
N LEU A 447 27.70 7.76 -10.45
CA LEU A 447 26.30 7.61 -10.83
C LEU A 447 25.62 8.98 -10.97
N THR A 448 24.43 8.98 -11.54
CA THR A 448 23.61 10.18 -11.76
C THR A 448 22.27 10.07 -11.02
N GLY A 449 21.47 11.12 -11.04
CA GLY A 449 20.11 11.10 -10.50
C GLY A 449 19.12 10.23 -11.29
N LEU A 450 19.54 9.61 -12.39
CA LEU A 450 18.75 8.64 -13.16
C LEU A 450 19.10 7.18 -12.81
N ASP A 451 20.17 6.98 -12.04
CA ASP A 451 20.62 5.63 -11.67
C ASP A 451 19.90 5.15 -10.40
N GLU A 452 19.39 3.93 -10.43
CA GLU A 452 18.59 3.33 -9.36
C GLU A 452 19.22 3.43 -7.94
N PRO A 453 20.54 3.22 -7.73
CA PRO A 453 21.13 3.38 -6.40
C PRO A 453 21.05 4.82 -5.87
N VAL A 454 21.18 5.82 -6.75
CA VAL A 454 21.07 7.24 -6.38
C VAL A 454 19.60 7.62 -6.14
N ILE A 455 18.70 7.13 -6.97
CA ILE A 455 17.25 7.30 -6.79
C ILE A 455 16.85 6.80 -5.40
N ARG A 456 17.22 5.55 -5.06
CA ARG A 456 16.94 4.98 -3.74
C ARG A 456 17.52 5.80 -2.60
N PHE A 457 18.78 6.18 -2.71
CA PHE A 457 19.44 7.02 -1.68
C PHE A 457 18.66 8.32 -1.41
N LEU A 458 18.22 9.01 -2.47
CA LEU A 458 17.50 10.28 -2.37
C LEU A 458 16.07 10.09 -1.84
N GLU A 459 15.42 8.99 -2.22
CA GLU A 459 14.06 8.67 -1.79
C GLU A 459 14.02 8.13 -0.36
N ASP A 460 14.98 7.30 0.03
CA ASP A 460 15.07 6.74 1.39
C ASP A 460 15.34 7.84 2.42
N ASP A 461 16.11 8.86 2.07
CA ASP A 461 16.33 10.05 2.90
C ASP A 461 15.07 10.91 3.06
N GLY A 462 14.22 10.97 2.03
CA GLY A 462 12.92 11.66 2.02
C GLY A 462 12.97 13.18 1.91
N GLU A 463 14.12 13.85 2.09
CA GLU A 463 14.22 15.32 1.98
C GLU A 463 13.88 15.80 0.57
N ILE A 464 14.34 15.08 -0.46
CA ILE A 464 14.08 15.43 -1.86
C ILE A 464 12.61 15.25 -2.24
N LEU A 465 11.91 14.30 -1.62
CA LEU A 465 10.48 14.07 -1.85
C LEU A 465 9.65 15.23 -1.28
N THR A 466 9.97 15.69 -0.07
CA THR A 466 9.34 16.87 0.55
C THR A 466 9.59 18.14 -0.27
N PHE A 467 10.81 18.29 -0.79
CA PHE A 467 11.17 19.38 -1.68
C PHE A 467 10.35 19.35 -2.97
N LEU A 468 10.24 18.19 -3.63
CA LEU A 468 9.46 18.02 -4.86
C LEU A 468 7.96 18.18 -4.65
N ASP A 469 7.39 17.74 -3.54
CA ASP A 469 5.96 17.93 -3.25
C ASP A 469 5.58 19.43 -3.24
N SER A 470 6.44 20.26 -2.68
CA SER A 470 6.25 21.72 -2.69
C SER A 470 6.33 22.31 -4.11
N ILE A 471 7.25 21.79 -4.93
CA ILE A 471 7.44 22.23 -6.31
C ILE A 471 6.28 21.75 -7.20
N TYR A 472 5.77 20.53 -7.02
CA TYR A 472 4.61 20.02 -7.75
C TYR A 472 3.39 20.91 -7.57
N LYS A 473 3.09 21.32 -6.34
CA LYS A 473 1.96 22.22 -6.04
C LYS A 473 2.10 23.56 -6.77
N LEU A 474 3.31 24.13 -6.76
CA LEU A 474 3.61 25.37 -7.45
C LEU A 474 3.54 25.19 -8.98
N ALA A 475 4.18 24.17 -9.53
CA ALA A 475 4.20 23.89 -10.95
C ALA A 475 2.81 23.62 -11.50
N ASP A 476 1.99 22.83 -10.79
CA ASP A 476 0.60 22.54 -11.18
C ASP A 476 -0.25 23.80 -11.34
N ALA A 477 -0.18 24.69 -10.35
CA ALA A 477 -0.94 25.95 -10.39
C ALA A 477 -0.52 26.82 -11.58
N HIS A 478 0.78 26.86 -11.88
CA HIS A 478 1.31 27.70 -12.95
C HIS A 478 1.11 27.09 -14.33
N VAL A 479 1.32 25.79 -14.51
CA VAL A 479 1.05 25.10 -15.79
C VAL A 479 -0.43 25.23 -16.16
N ALA A 480 -1.34 24.97 -15.22
CA ALA A 480 -2.77 25.14 -15.45
C ALA A 480 -3.11 26.59 -15.88
N ARG A 481 -2.49 27.57 -15.21
CA ARG A 481 -2.72 28.99 -15.54
C ARG A 481 -2.13 29.39 -16.88
N TYR A 482 -0.98 28.85 -17.27
CA TYR A 482 -0.34 29.09 -18.57
C TYR A 482 -1.17 28.50 -19.70
N ILE A 483 -1.69 27.28 -19.54
CA ILE A 483 -2.63 26.66 -20.51
C ILE A 483 -3.87 27.55 -20.66
N GLN A 484 -4.50 27.98 -19.57
CA GLN A 484 -5.70 28.80 -19.59
C GLN A 484 -5.47 30.15 -20.30
N ARG A 485 -4.27 30.72 -20.20
CA ARG A 485 -3.92 32.01 -20.79
C ARG A 485 -3.37 31.90 -22.23
N GLY A 486 -3.21 30.68 -22.74
CA GLY A 486 -2.67 30.45 -24.09
C GLY A 486 -1.18 30.77 -24.22
N PHE A 487 -0.41 30.71 -23.12
CA PHE A 487 1.04 30.84 -23.20
C PHE A 487 1.67 29.59 -23.83
N THR A 488 2.74 29.78 -24.56
CA THR A 488 3.36 28.74 -25.38
C THR A 488 4.67 28.20 -24.79
N SER A 489 5.21 28.84 -23.74
CA SER A 489 6.48 28.45 -23.13
C SER A 489 6.50 28.67 -21.63
N LEU A 490 6.99 27.68 -20.88
CA LEU A 490 7.27 27.76 -19.45
C LEU A 490 8.56 27.00 -19.15
N MET A 491 9.42 27.55 -18.30
CA MET A 491 10.71 26.96 -17.99
C MET A 491 10.86 26.70 -16.48
N PHE A 492 11.41 25.52 -16.14
CA PHE A 492 11.85 25.17 -14.79
C PHE A 492 13.30 24.70 -14.84
N SER A 493 14.11 25.07 -13.84
CA SER A 493 15.51 24.70 -13.76
C SER A 493 15.86 24.21 -12.36
N PHE A 494 16.57 23.09 -12.26
CA PHE A 494 17.01 22.49 -11.02
C PHE A 494 18.53 22.53 -10.91
N GLY A 495 19.06 23.19 -9.88
CA GLY A 495 20.49 23.33 -9.67
C GLY A 495 21.00 22.57 -8.45
N CYS A 496 22.13 21.89 -8.61
CA CYS A 496 22.92 21.41 -7.48
C CYS A 496 24.40 21.72 -7.71
N THR A 497 25.30 21.39 -6.76
CA THR A 497 26.71 21.76 -6.87
C THR A 497 27.37 21.19 -8.12
N GLY A 498 27.17 19.91 -8.41
CA GLY A 498 27.77 19.20 -9.55
C GLY A 498 26.86 18.99 -10.74
N GLY A 499 25.56 19.26 -10.62
CA GLY A 499 24.58 19.00 -11.70
C GLY A 499 24.37 17.51 -12.02
N GLN A 500 24.69 16.60 -11.10
CA GLN A 500 24.80 15.16 -11.40
C GLN A 500 23.72 14.32 -10.73
N HIS A 501 23.35 14.57 -9.48
CA HIS A 501 22.45 13.71 -8.71
C HIS A 501 21.10 14.38 -8.46
N ARG A 502 21.01 15.25 -7.45
CA ARG A 502 19.77 15.87 -6.94
C ARG A 502 19.03 16.68 -7.99
N SER A 503 19.74 17.49 -8.76
CA SER A 503 19.17 18.30 -9.84
C SER A 503 18.63 17.44 -10.99
N VAL A 504 19.33 16.37 -11.33
CA VAL A 504 18.92 15.41 -12.38
C VAL A 504 17.65 14.68 -11.94
N TYR A 505 17.64 14.10 -10.75
CA TYR A 505 16.48 13.45 -10.15
C TYR A 505 15.25 14.39 -10.14
N SER A 506 15.43 15.61 -9.60
CA SER A 506 14.31 16.54 -9.46
C SER A 506 13.76 17.02 -10.82
N ALA A 507 14.62 17.26 -11.79
CA ALA A 507 14.20 17.68 -13.13
C ALA A 507 13.42 16.56 -13.85
N GLN A 508 13.90 15.31 -13.77
CA GLN A 508 13.24 14.15 -14.35
C GLN A 508 11.84 13.95 -13.78
N HIS A 509 11.72 13.93 -12.46
CA HIS A 509 10.44 13.69 -11.79
C HIS A 509 9.41 14.81 -12.00
N LEU A 510 9.85 16.08 -12.10
CA LEU A 510 8.92 17.15 -12.46
C LEU A 510 8.44 17.02 -13.92
N ALA A 511 9.30 16.57 -14.84
CA ALA A 511 8.93 16.38 -16.24
C ALA A 511 7.86 15.29 -16.39
N GLU A 512 8.06 14.16 -15.73
CA GLU A 512 7.10 13.05 -15.70
C GLU A 512 5.77 13.47 -15.06
N HIS A 513 5.83 14.17 -13.93
CA HIS A 513 4.63 14.66 -13.23
C HIS A 513 3.77 15.59 -14.10
N ILE A 514 4.39 16.60 -14.74
CA ILE A 514 3.67 17.56 -15.59
C ILE A 514 3.08 16.85 -16.80
N HIS A 515 3.86 15.99 -17.47
CA HIS A 515 3.37 15.24 -18.64
C HIS A 515 2.21 14.29 -18.26
N GLU A 516 2.32 13.55 -17.16
CA GLU A 516 1.26 12.65 -16.71
C GLU A 516 -0.03 13.42 -16.39
N LYS A 517 0.10 14.56 -15.71
CA LYS A 517 -1.04 15.33 -15.20
C LYS A 517 -1.76 16.15 -16.27
N PHE A 518 -1.03 16.81 -17.16
CA PHE A 518 -1.60 17.77 -18.10
C PHE A 518 -1.63 17.27 -19.55
N GLY A 519 -0.94 16.19 -19.88
CA GLY A 519 -0.87 15.62 -21.22
C GLY A 519 -0.20 16.53 -22.26
N ILE A 520 0.52 17.56 -21.83
CA ILE A 520 1.21 18.52 -22.70
C ILE A 520 2.63 18.04 -23.02
N GLU A 521 3.24 18.67 -24.03
CA GLU A 521 4.63 18.40 -24.36
C GLU A 521 5.57 18.93 -23.26
N VAL A 522 6.46 18.07 -22.78
CA VAL A 522 7.50 18.42 -21.82
C VAL A 522 8.86 18.01 -22.37
N ARG A 523 9.83 18.93 -22.34
CA ARG A 523 11.21 18.67 -22.74
C ARG A 523 12.11 18.77 -21.53
N VAL A 524 12.87 17.75 -21.23
CA VAL A 524 13.88 17.76 -20.14
C VAL A 524 15.28 17.67 -20.71
N CYS A 525 16.18 18.50 -20.18
CA CYS A 525 17.60 18.53 -20.54
C CYS A 525 18.48 18.42 -19.29
N HIS A 526 19.21 17.33 -19.18
CA HIS A 526 20.25 17.15 -18.15
C HIS A 526 21.58 17.61 -18.71
N ARG A 527 21.90 18.91 -18.50
CA ARG A 527 23.04 19.59 -19.16
C ARG A 527 24.38 18.88 -18.93
N GLU A 528 24.63 18.46 -17.70
CA GLU A 528 25.92 17.90 -17.32
C GLU A 528 26.12 16.44 -17.79
N GLN A 529 25.01 15.75 -18.09
CA GLN A 529 24.98 14.39 -18.64
C GLN A 529 24.87 14.37 -20.16
N ASN A 530 24.59 15.52 -20.77
CA ASN A 530 24.31 15.64 -22.21
C ASN A 530 23.11 14.75 -22.66
N ILE A 531 22.06 14.72 -21.82
CA ILE A 531 20.85 13.94 -22.06
C ILE A 531 19.68 14.90 -22.29
N THR A 532 18.96 14.69 -23.37
CA THR A 532 17.70 15.41 -23.69
C THR A 532 16.59 14.38 -23.94
N GLN A 533 15.43 14.61 -23.34
CA GLN A 533 14.23 13.80 -23.50
C GLN A 533 13.04 14.69 -23.88
N THR A 534 12.13 14.19 -24.74
CA THR A 534 10.86 14.85 -25.06
C THR A 534 9.71 13.90 -24.77
N PHE A 535 8.81 14.33 -23.90
CA PHE A 535 7.52 13.71 -23.66
C PHE A 535 6.51 14.40 -24.58
N ALA A 536 6.10 13.74 -25.66
CA ALA A 536 5.17 14.32 -26.65
C ALA A 536 3.79 14.52 -26.03
N ALA A 537 3.05 15.53 -26.47
CA ALA A 537 1.66 15.74 -26.05
C ALA A 537 0.80 14.50 -26.34
N LYS A 538 -0.10 14.17 -25.39
CA LYS A 538 -1.02 13.02 -25.51
C LYS A 538 -2.17 13.32 -26.45
#